data_d055e1ae6b75d63f6a66aa33e3792b1a
#
_entry.id   d055e1ae6b75d63f6a66aa33e3792b1a
#
_cell.length_a   1.000
_cell.length_b   1.000
_cell.length_c   1.000
_cell.angle_alpha   90.00
_cell.angle_beta   90.00
_cell.angle_gamma   90.00
#
_symmetry.space_group_name_H-M   'P 1'
#
loop_
_entity.id
_entity.type
_entity.pdbx_description
1 polymer ?
#
loop_
_entity_poly.entity_id
_entity_poly.type
_entity_poly.pdbx_seq_one_letter_code
_entity_poly.pdbx_strand_id
1 'polypeptide(L)'
;MENLHTFLARYPPFDGIEPDTLRALVQDAEQHSYEAGDQVLVEDGLPAPGLWVVLAGSMDLLHEGEVIQVLEPGECFGHPSMLTGMAPAYTVRAREPSACALLSEAAGRRVLSTEAGVAYVARTMRRRLVRTGQT
;
A
#
# COMPACT_ATOMS: atom_id res chain seq x y z
N MET A 1 -22.49 -4.17 0.98
CA MET A 1 -21.02 -4.08 0.78
C MET A 1 -20.54 -2.68 1.14
N GLU A 2 -19.48 -2.61 1.91
CA GLU A 2 -18.95 -1.33 2.38
C GLU A 2 -18.30 -0.56 1.25
N ASN A 3 -18.53 0.76 1.19
CA ASN A 3 -17.86 1.63 0.22
C ASN A 3 -16.37 1.74 0.55
N LEU A 4 -15.55 1.92 -0.47
CA LEU A 4 -14.10 2.00 -0.31
C LEU A 4 -13.71 3.12 0.67
N HIS A 5 -14.28 4.33 0.51
CA HIS A 5 -13.93 5.44 1.40
C HIS A 5 -14.31 5.17 2.85
N THR A 6 -15.44 4.48 3.10
CA THR A 6 -15.85 4.11 4.44
C THR A 6 -14.87 3.12 5.06
N PHE A 7 -14.43 2.13 4.28
CA PHE A 7 -13.42 1.18 4.72
C PHE A 7 -12.11 1.87 5.08
N LEU A 8 -11.60 2.71 4.17
CA LEU A 8 -10.30 3.36 4.35
C LEU A 8 -10.29 4.36 5.51
N ALA A 9 -11.44 5.01 5.78
CA ALA A 9 -11.53 6.00 6.84
C ALA A 9 -11.20 5.45 8.23
N ARG A 10 -11.16 4.13 8.40
CA ARG A 10 -10.82 3.50 9.67
C ARG A 10 -9.33 3.28 9.87
N TYR A 11 -8.53 3.51 8.85
CA TYR A 11 -7.11 3.15 8.86
C TYR A 11 -6.20 4.34 8.58
N PRO A 12 -5.03 4.44 9.25
CA PRO A 12 -4.07 5.44 8.87
C PRO A 12 -3.47 5.09 7.49
N PRO A 13 -3.12 6.06 6.67
CA PRO A 13 -3.20 7.51 6.90
C PRO A 13 -4.54 8.13 6.52
N PHE A 14 -5.52 7.33 6.10
CA PHE A 14 -6.79 7.81 5.56
C PHE A 14 -7.72 8.37 6.65
N ASP A 15 -7.57 7.91 7.88
CA ASP A 15 -8.42 8.29 9.01
C ASP A 15 -8.30 9.77 9.39
N GLY A 16 -7.22 10.43 8.94
CA GLY A 16 -7.02 11.86 9.18
C GLY A 16 -7.53 12.76 8.08
N ILE A 17 -8.12 12.20 7.02
CA ILE A 17 -8.59 12.96 5.87
C ILE A 17 -10.09 13.25 6.03
N GLU A 18 -10.49 14.50 5.69
CA GLU A 18 -11.89 14.90 5.74
C GLU A 18 -12.70 13.96 4.82
N PRO A 19 -13.89 13.46 5.27
CA PRO A 19 -14.62 12.42 4.54
C PRO A 19 -14.93 12.72 3.07
N ASP A 20 -15.35 13.96 2.77
CA ASP A 20 -15.66 14.32 1.38
C ASP A 20 -14.41 14.36 0.51
N THR A 21 -13.29 14.81 1.07
CA THR A 21 -12.00 14.81 0.39
C THR A 21 -11.55 13.37 0.12
N LEU A 22 -11.67 12.50 1.10
CA LEU A 22 -11.30 11.09 0.94
C LEU A 22 -12.16 10.44 -0.15
N ARG A 23 -13.47 10.68 -0.13
CA ARG A 23 -14.37 10.14 -1.15
C ARG A 23 -13.94 10.54 -2.56
N ALA A 24 -13.58 11.81 -2.74
CA ALA A 24 -13.12 12.31 -4.04
C ALA A 24 -11.79 11.68 -4.44
N LEU A 25 -10.85 11.50 -3.50
CA LEU A 25 -9.54 10.92 -3.78
C LEU A 25 -9.62 9.47 -4.24
N VAL A 26 -10.57 8.69 -3.72
CA VAL A 26 -10.68 7.27 -4.04
C VAL A 26 -11.70 6.96 -5.11
N GLN A 27 -12.32 7.99 -5.68
CA GLN A 27 -13.38 7.82 -6.67
C GLN A 27 -12.95 6.98 -7.87
N ASP A 28 -11.73 7.17 -8.34
CA ASP A 28 -11.19 6.48 -9.50
C ASP A 28 -10.28 5.30 -9.13
N ALA A 29 -10.28 4.90 -7.87
CA ALA A 29 -9.47 3.77 -7.44
C ALA A 29 -9.95 2.47 -8.09
N GLU A 30 -9.00 1.63 -8.50
CA GLU A 30 -9.29 0.31 -9.03
C GLU A 30 -9.30 -0.70 -7.88
N GLN A 31 -10.09 -1.76 -8.03
CA GLN A 31 -10.08 -2.85 -7.07
C GLN A 31 -9.75 -4.14 -7.82
N HIS A 32 -8.81 -4.90 -7.29
CA HIS A 32 -8.32 -6.12 -7.91
C HIS A 32 -8.33 -7.27 -6.92
N SER A 33 -8.66 -8.46 -7.42
CA SER A 33 -8.61 -9.70 -6.63
C SER A 33 -7.43 -10.54 -7.08
N TYR A 34 -6.83 -11.25 -6.14
CA TYR A 34 -5.63 -12.05 -6.38
C TYR A 34 -5.79 -13.44 -5.77
N GLU A 35 -5.23 -14.44 -6.44
CA GLU A 35 -5.11 -15.78 -5.89
C GLU A 35 -3.84 -15.88 -5.07
N ALA A 36 -3.79 -16.84 -4.15
CA ALA A 36 -2.58 -17.10 -3.36
C ALA A 36 -1.39 -17.30 -4.30
N GLY A 37 -0.28 -16.62 -4.04
CA GLY A 37 0.92 -16.71 -4.85
C GLY A 37 1.05 -15.65 -5.94
N ASP A 38 -0.02 -14.94 -6.28
CA ASP A 38 0.05 -13.88 -7.28
C ASP A 38 0.97 -12.76 -6.80
N GLN A 39 1.88 -12.32 -7.69
CA GLN A 39 2.76 -11.20 -7.40
C GLN A 39 2.12 -9.91 -7.91
N VAL A 40 1.95 -8.95 -7.01
CA VAL A 40 1.33 -7.66 -7.32
C VAL A 40 2.39 -6.63 -7.68
N LEU A 41 3.52 -6.68 -6.99
CA LEU A 41 4.65 -5.77 -7.17
C LEU A 41 5.91 -6.61 -7.10
N VAL A 42 6.88 -6.35 -7.98
CA VAL A 42 8.07 -7.19 -8.11
C VAL A 42 9.31 -6.39 -7.79
N GLU A 43 10.13 -6.89 -6.86
CA GLU A 43 11.43 -6.30 -6.50
C GLU A 43 12.28 -6.12 -7.75
N ASP A 44 12.89 -4.95 -7.88
CA ASP A 44 13.71 -4.54 -9.03
C ASP A 44 12.96 -4.50 -10.38
N GLY A 45 11.63 -4.65 -10.34
CA GLY A 45 10.79 -4.60 -11.52
C GLY A 45 10.33 -3.17 -11.86
N LEU A 46 9.16 -3.07 -12.50
CA LEU A 46 8.60 -1.77 -12.88
C LEU A 46 8.20 -0.98 -11.64
N PRO A 47 8.37 0.35 -11.66
CA PRO A 47 7.90 1.21 -10.57
C PRO A 47 6.40 1.02 -10.31
N ALA A 48 6.00 1.20 -9.05
CA ALA A 48 4.61 1.09 -8.66
C ALA A 48 3.77 2.17 -9.34
N PRO A 49 2.63 1.81 -9.96
CA PRO A 49 1.80 2.77 -10.69
C PRO A 49 0.94 3.66 -9.80
N GLY A 50 0.89 3.37 -8.52
CA GLY A 50 0.08 4.11 -7.57
C GLY A 50 0.26 3.58 -6.17
N LEU A 51 -0.70 3.89 -5.30
CA LEU A 51 -0.69 3.44 -3.90
C LEU A 51 -1.67 2.28 -3.75
N TRP A 52 -1.14 1.13 -3.33
CA TRP A 52 -1.95 -0.05 -3.07
C TRP A 52 -2.39 -0.09 -1.61
N VAL A 53 -3.62 -0.58 -1.37
CA VAL A 53 -4.14 -0.80 -0.02
C VAL A 53 -4.75 -2.21 0.03
N VAL A 54 -4.41 -2.98 1.05
CA VAL A 54 -5.02 -4.30 1.23
C VAL A 54 -6.44 -4.13 1.73
N LEU A 55 -7.41 -4.75 1.06
CA LEU A 55 -8.82 -4.69 1.44
C LEU A 55 -9.27 -5.96 2.15
N ALA A 56 -8.78 -7.11 1.71
CA ALA A 56 -9.14 -8.41 2.28
C ALA A 56 -7.99 -9.38 2.07
N GLY A 57 -7.89 -10.39 2.93
CA GLY A 57 -6.80 -11.35 2.87
C GLY A 57 -5.53 -10.79 3.48
N SER A 58 -4.38 -11.22 2.96
CA SER A 58 -3.08 -10.74 3.42
C SER A 58 -2.04 -10.86 2.32
N MET A 59 -1.01 -10.02 2.41
CA MET A 59 0.08 -9.98 1.44
C MET A 59 1.41 -10.20 2.14
N ASP A 60 2.29 -10.98 1.52
CA ASP A 60 3.69 -11.09 1.96
C ASP A 60 4.49 -9.96 1.32
N LEU A 61 5.29 -9.26 2.12
CA LEU A 61 6.30 -8.33 1.65
C LEU A 61 7.64 -9.07 1.72
N LEU A 62 8.27 -9.26 0.55
CA LEU A 62 9.52 -10.05 0.45
C LEU A 62 10.68 -9.16 0.05
N HIS A 63 11.83 -9.43 0.64
CA HIS A 63 13.10 -8.83 0.25
C HIS A 63 14.10 -9.96 0.02
N GLU A 64 14.64 -10.03 -1.19
CA GLU A 64 15.59 -11.08 -1.60
C GLU A 64 15.04 -12.48 -1.32
N GLY A 65 13.74 -12.67 -1.56
CA GLY A 65 13.07 -13.96 -1.41
C GLY A 65 12.59 -14.29 0.00
N GLU A 66 12.88 -13.45 0.98
CA GLU A 66 12.46 -13.70 2.36
C GLU A 66 11.31 -12.80 2.75
N VAL A 67 10.31 -13.36 3.44
CA VAL A 67 9.18 -12.59 3.96
C VAL A 67 9.66 -11.76 5.15
N ILE A 68 9.60 -10.43 4.99
CA ILE A 68 10.02 -9.52 6.06
C ILE A 68 8.83 -8.89 6.79
N GLN A 69 7.64 -8.97 6.20
CA GLN A 69 6.43 -8.41 6.80
C GLN A 69 5.21 -9.07 6.16
N VAL A 70 4.13 -9.20 6.93
CA VAL A 70 2.82 -9.60 6.41
C VAL A 70 1.93 -8.36 6.49
N LEU A 71 1.31 -8.00 5.37
CA LEU A 71 0.42 -6.85 5.28
C LEU A 71 -1.02 -7.32 5.45
N GLU A 72 -1.73 -6.67 6.37
CA GLU A 72 -3.12 -6.98 6.71
C GLU A 72 -4.06 -5.94 6.10
N PRO A 73 -5.40 -6.18 6.10
CA PRO A 73 -6.36 -5.19 5.60
C PRO A 73 -6.13 -3.81 6.22
N GLY A 74 -6.19 -2.79 5.37
CA GLY A 74 -5.94 -1.40 5.76
C GLY A 74 -4.51 -0.94 5.57
N GLU A 75 -3.56 -1.85 5.38
CA GLU A 75 -2.16 -1.48 5.19
C GLU A 75 -1.85 -1.18 3.74
N CYS A 76 -0.96 -0.19 3.53
CA CYS A 76 -0.55 0.28 2.21
C CYS A 76 0.78 -0.33 1.78
N PHE A 77 0.97 -0.43 0.47
CA PHE A 77 2.26 -0.80 -0.10
C PHE A 77 2.46 -0.12 -1.46
N GLY A 78 3.68 -0.18 -1.96
CA GLY A 78 4.06 0.44 -3.23
C GLY A 78 4.46 1.89 -3.13
N HIS A 79 4.24 2.53 -1.97
CA HIS A 79 4.48 3.96 -1.81
C HIS A 79 5.96 4.38 -1.97
N PRO A 80 6.96 3.63 -1.50
CA PRO A 80 8.35 4.05 -1.71
C PRO A 80 8.71 4.13 -3.20
N SER A 81 8.29 3.13 -3.98
CA SER A 81 8.52 3.11 -5.42
C SER A 81 7.74 4.22 -6.13
N MET A 82 6.45 4.36 -5.79
CA MET A 82 5.61 5.40 -6.38
C MET A 82 6.18 6.81 -6.14
N LEU A 83 6.60 7.08 -4.91
CA LEU A 83 7.10 8.41 -4.54
C LEU A 83 8.43 8.77 -5.18
N THR A 84 9.30 7.78 -5.41
CA THR A 84 10.63 8.02 -5.96
C THR A 84 10.72 7.80 -7.47
N GLY A 85 9.78 7.06 -8.06
CA GLY A 85 9.85 6.62 -9.44
C GLY A 85 10.86 5.50 -9.68
N MET A 86 11.46 4.98 -8.62
CA MET A 86 12.45 3.90 -8.69
C MET A 86 11.77 2.53 -8.65
N ALA A 87 12.49 1.50 -9.07
CA ALA A 87 12.02 0.12 -8.96
C ALA A 87 11.69 -0.21 -7.51
N PRO A 88 10.72 -1.11 -7.27
CA PRO A 88 10.39 -1.53 -5.91
C PRO A 88 11.58 -2.22 -5.23
N ALA A 89 11.77 -1.92 -3.96
CA ALA A 89 12.79 -2.58 -3.13
C ALA A 89 12.29 -3.93 -2.58
N TYR A 90 11.02 -4.24 -2.79
CA TYR A 90 10.37 -5.44 -2.23
C TYR A 90 9.41 -6.02 -3.24
N THR A 91 9.19 -7.35 -3.14
CA THR A 91 8.09 -8.01 -3.84
C THR A 91 6.89 -8.05 -2.90
N VAL A 92 5.69 -7.84 -3.43
CA VAL A 92 4.44 -8.03 -2.70
C VAL A 92 3.66 -9.14 -3.39
N ARG A 93 3.36 -10.18 -2.63
CA ARG A 93 2.74 -11.40 -3.15
C ARG A 93 1.54 -11.77 -2.26
N ALA A 94 0.44 -12.15 -2.89
CA ALA A 94 -0.73 -12.61 -2.13
C ALA A 94 -0.37 -13.87 -1.34
N ARG A 95 -0.54 -13.80 -0.03
CA ARG A 95 -0.30 -14.92 0.87
C ARG A 95 -1.46 -15.91 0.83
N GLU A 96 -2.65 -15.41 0.56
CA GLU A 96 -3.92 -16.11 0.50
C GLU A 96 -4.80 -15.38 -0.51
N PRO A 97 -5.97 -15.91 -0.89
CA PRO A 97 -6.88 -15.15 -1.76
C PRO A 97 -7.15 -13.78 -1.14
N SER A 98 -6.90 -12.73 -1.90
CA SER A 98 -6.85 -11.36 -1.37
C SER A 98 -7.46 -10.38 -2.35
N ALA A 99 -7.77 -9.19 -1.86
CA ALA A 99 -8.23 -8.07 -2.67
C ALA A 99 -7.51 -6.80 -2.24
N CYS A 100 -7.18 -5.94 -3.22
CA CYS A 100 -6.52 -4.68 -2.98
C CYS A 100 -7.20 -3.57 -3.77
N ALA A 101 -7.09 -2.34 -3.25
CA ALA A 101 -7.40 -1.15 -4.00
C ALA A 101 -6.10 -0.53 -4.51
N LEU A 102 -6.16 0.04 -5.71
CA LEU A 102 -5.05 0.80 -6.29
C LEU A 102 -5.51 2.22 -6.50
N LEU A 103 -4.99 3.15 -5.71
CA LEU A 103 -5.19 4.57 -5.89
C LEU A 103 -4.21 5.07 -6.96
N SER A 104 -4.66 6.02 -7.81
CA SER A 104 -3.77 6.64 -8.79
C SER A 104 -2.58 7.28 -8.10
N GLU A 105 -1.50 7.50 -8.86
CA GLU A 105 -0.33 8.20 -8.32
C GLU A 105 -0.71 9.57 -7.76
N ALA A 106 -1.55 10.33 -8.48
CA ALA A 106 -1.98 11.65 -8.01
C ALA A 106 -2.72 11.57 -6.68
N ALA A 107 -3.67 10.64 -6.55
CA ALA A 107 -4.41 10.45 -5.31
C ALA A 107 -3.49 9.96 -4.19
N GLY A 108 -2.62 9.00 -4.49
CA GLY A 108 -1.66 8.47 -3.51
C GLY A 108 -0.74 9.56 -2.98
N ARG A 109 -0.22 10.41 -3.86
CA ARG A 109 0.65 11.53 -3.44
C ARG A 109 -0.09 12.52 -2.54
N ARG A 110 -1.35 12.80 -2.84
CA ARG A 110 -2.14 13.70 -1.99
C ARG A 110 -2.37 13.11 -0.60
N VAL A 111 -2.71 11.82 -0.53
CA VAL A 111 -2.88 11.12 0.75
C VAL A 111 -1.60 11.18 1.57
N LEU A 112 -0.47 10.85 0.93
CA LEU A 112 0.82 10.74 1.63
C LEU A 112 1.48 12.09 1.92
N SER A 113 0.95 13.19 1.34
CA SER A 113 1.45 14.55 1.62
C SER A 113 0.78 15.16 2.86
N THR A 114 -0.24 14.53 3.41
CA THR A 114 -0.84 14.99 4.67
C THR A 114 0.12 14.70 5.83
N GLU A 115 -0.07 15.36 6.95
CA GLU A 115 0.74 15.11 8.15
C GLU A 115 0.68 13.63 8.54
N ALA A 116 -0.52 13.04 8.54
CA ALA A 116 -0.71 11.62 8.85
C ALA A 116 -0.02 10.74 7.81
N GLY A 117 -0.04 11.14 6.53
CA GLY A 117 0.60 10.40 5.44
C GLY A 117 2.12 10.39 5.58
N VAL A 118 2.72 11.53 5.87
CA VAL A 118 4.17 11.62 6.09
C VAL A 118 4.60 10.73 7.26
N ALA A 119 3.86 10.78 8.36
CA ALA A 119 4.13 9.95 9.53
C ALA A 119 4.00 8.45 9.20
N TYR A 120 3.00 8.10 8.39
CA TYR A 120 2.78 6.71 7.97
C TYR A 120 3.97 6.18 7.15
N VAL A 121 4.43 6.96 6.17
CA VAL A 121 5.58 6.60 5.34
C VAL A 121 6.82 6.39 6.22
N ALA A 122 7.09 7.31 7.13
CA ALA A 122 8.23 7.22 8.02
C ALA A 122 8.20 5.94 8.87
N ARG A 123 7.03 5.60 9.43
CA ARG A 123 6.88 4.38 10.24
C ARG A 123 7.09 3.11 9.41
N THR A 124 6.51 3.03 8.22
CA THR A 124 6.63 1.84 7.38
C THR A 124 8.06 1.63 6.90
N MET A 125 8.74 2.71 6.51
CA MET A 125 10.13 2.65 6.07
C MET A 125 11.04 2.21 7.22
N ARG A 126 10.84 2.77 8.41
CA ARG A 126 11.63 2.40 9.59
C ARG A 126 11.48 0.92 9.92
N ARG A 127 10.25 0.41 9.93
CA ARG A 127 9.99 -1.01 10.23
C ARG A 127 10.70 -1.92 9.23
N ARG A 128 10.68 -1.57 7.94
CA ARG A 128 11.29 -2.37 6.89
C ARG A 128 12.82 -2.34 6.97
N LEU A 129 13.40 -1.20 7.28
CA LEU A 129 14.85 -1.08 7.46
C LEU A 129 15.34 -1.95 8.63
N VAL A 130 14.62 -1.94 9.73
CA VAL A 130 14.94 -2.78 10.88
C VAL A 130 14.88 -4.26 10.51
N ARG A 131 13.83 -4.67 9.77
CA ARG A 131 13.66 -6.08 9.37
C ARG A 131 14.73 -6.55 8.40
N THR A 132 15.23 -5.65 7.55
CA THR A 132 16.29 -5.99 6.59
C THR A 132 17.70 -5.83 7.17
N GLY A 133 17.83 -5.35 8.41
CA GLY A 133 19.13 -5.12 9.04
C GLY A 133 19.84 -3.87 8.58
N GLN A 134 19.16 -2.97 7.89
CA GLN A 134 19.71 -1.73 7.35
C GLN A 134 19.39 -0.56 8.30
N THR A 135 19.85 -0.64 9.49
CA THR A 135 19.59 0.38 10.52
C THR A 135 20.59 1.52 10.47
#